data_e3ef79d86adca5ac9c258b0bf778697a
#
_entry.id   e3ef79d86adca5ac9c258b0bf778697a
#
_cell.length_a   1.000
_cell.length_b   1.000
_cell.length_c   1.000
_cell.angle_alpha   90.00
_cell.angle_beta   90.00
_cell.angle_gamma   90.00
#
_symmetry.space_group_name_H-M   'P 1'
#
loop_
_entity.id
_entity.type
_entity.pdbx_description
1 polymer ?
#
loop_
_entity_poly.entity_id
_entity_poly.type
_entity_poly.pdbx_seq_one_letter_code
_entity_poly.pdbx_strand_id
1 'polypeptide(L)'
;MAPVSPSLIFSLCLIFILIPQATTQPSFICHTCSPGLGNYTTNSTYAANLNHVFSSLSSNTAIDNGFYPSSYGQDPDKVYAIGLCRGDLNQDVCRSCLNDSTLALIQLCPNQKEAIGWFDNCTLRFSNHSTFGSEDDIPSCYRYNRNNVSDVDGYGKAVKSLLDSMISEAASSNRKFATKTSVAPDLSKLYGFVQCTPDLSEQQCNNCLEMTSSQLPLYSIGKGGGRFYTPSCNFRFDTYLFFNLELKHPCHHH
;
A
#
# COMPACT_ATOMS: atom_id res chain seq x y z
N MET A 1 37.21 35.83 -30.85
CA MET A 1 36.39 34.71 -30.37
C MET A 1 37.12 33.42 -30.68
N ALA A 2 37.68 32.76 -29.70
CA ALA A 2 38.40 31.50 -29.89
C ALA A 2 37.38 30.33 -30.09
N PRO A 3 37.61 29.43 -31.05
CA PRO A 3 36.69 28.29 -31.26
C PRO A 3 36.82 27.31 -30.11
N VAL A 4 35.67 26.93 -29.54
CA VAL A 4 35.59 25.92 -28.49
C VAL A 4 35.94 24.55 -29.11
N SER A 5 36.92 23.87 -28.52
CA SER A 5 37.44 22.60 -28.98
C SER A 5 36.32 21.52 -28.98
N PRO A 6 36.17 20.72 -30.05
CA PRO A 6 35.13 19.65 -30.08
C PRO A 6 35.27 18.61 -28.96
N SER A 7 36.47 18.44 -28.41
CA SER A 7 36.73 17.56 -27.26
C SER A 7 36.04 18.01 -25.97
N LEU A 8 35.83 19.30 -25.77
CA LEU A 8 35.14 19.85 -24.58
C LEU A 8 33.62 19.61 -24.65
N ILE A 9 33.04 19.65 -25.85
CA ILE A 9 31.62 19.40 -26.07
C ILE A 9 31.32 17.91 -25.86
N PHE A 10 32.20 17.00 -26.31
CA PHE A 10 32.05 15.56 -26.07
C PHE A 10 32.16 15.18 -24.59
N SER A 11 33.03 15.84 -23.83
CA SER A 11 33.21 15.60 -22.40
C SER A 11 31.99 16.07 -21.60
N LEU A 12 31.36 17.19 -21.98
CA LEU A 12 30.13 17.68 -21.36
C LEU A 12 28.91 16.80 -21.66
N CYS A 13 28.81 16.22 -22.86
CA CYS A 13 27.73 15.28 -23.19
C CYS A 13 27.84 13.95 -22.44
N LEU A 14 29.06 13.45 -22.16
CA LEU A 14 29.27 12.21 -21.41
C LEU A 14 28.93 12.34 -19.92
N ILE A 15 29.05 13.54 -19.33
CA ILE A 15 28.68 13.77 -17.93
C ILE A 15 27.16 13.76 -17.72
N PHE A 16 26.36 14.11 -18.74
CA PHE A 16 24.91 14.05 -18.64
C PHE A 16 24.32 12.63 -18.68
N ILE A 17 25.07 11.63 -19.15
CA ILE A 17 24.59 10.23 -19.26
C ILE A 17 24.76 9.44 -17.94
N LEU A 18 25.49 9.97 -16.96
CA LEU A 18 25.78 9.31 -15.69
C LEU A 18 25.01 9.88 -14.49
N ILE A 19 23.91 10.60 -14.70
CA ILE A 19 22.99 10.89 -13.60
C ILE A 19 22.30 9.57 -13.26
N PRO A 20 22.64 8.92 -12.12
CA PRO A 20 21.86 7.77 -11.69
C PRO A 20 20.43 8.28 -11.51
N GLN A 21 19.49 7.70 -12.24
CA GLN A 21 18.08 7.88 -11.89
C GLN A 21 17.97 7.38 -10.46
N ALA A 22 17.84 8.29 -9.52
CA ALA A 22 17.51 7.95 -8.15
C ALA A 22 16.13 7.30 -8.22
N THR A 23 16.10 5.97 -8.33
CA THR A 23 14.89 5.19 -8.10
C THR A 23 14.56 5.45 -6.64
N THR A 24 13.56 6.29 -6.40
CA THR A 24 13.02 6.47 -5.06
C THR A 24 12.43 5.13 -4.65
N GLN A 25 13.17 4.39 -3.82
CA GLN A 25 12.63 3.16 -3.25
C GLN A 25 11.29 3.50 -2.59
N PRO A 26 10.27 2.63 -2.72
CA PRO A 26 8.98 2.88 -2.10
C PRO A 26 9.20 3.06 -0.60
N SER A 27 8.56 4.07 -0.03
CA SER A 27 8.66 4.32 1.42
C SER A 27 8.12 3.10 2.17
N PHE A 28 9.04 2.31 2.72
CA PHE A 28 8.76 1.10 3.46
C PHE A 28 8.14 1.43 4.82
N ILE A 29 7.07 0.72 5.17
CA ILE A 29 6.38 0.89 6.46
C ILE A 29 6.69 -0.28 7.38
N CYS A 30 6.34 -1.51 6.98
CA CYS A 30 6.60 -2.74 7.73
C CYS A 30 6.40 -3.98 6.85
N HIS A 31 6.80 -5.12 7.39
CA HIS A 31 6.60 -6.43 6.76
C HIS A 31 6.37 -7.49 7.83
N THR A 32 5.85 -8.62 7.38
CA THR A 32 5.81 -9.85 8.16
C THR A 32 6.19 -11.02 7.25
N CYS A 33 7.11 -11.83 7.73
CA CYS A 33 7.48 -13.10 7.14
C CYS A 33 6.78 -14.23 7.91
N SER A 34 6.33 -15.28 7.22
CA SER A 34 5.57 -16.39 7.83
C SER A 34 6.43 -17.67 7.83
N PRO A 35 7.42 -17.80 8.72
CA PRO A 35 8.35 -18.94 8.70
C PRO A 35 7.67 -20.29 8.97
N GLY A 36 6.51 -20.29 9.62
CA GLY A 36 5.71 -21.49 9.90
C GLY A 36 5.11 -22.15 8.65
N LEU A 37 5.03 -21.43 7.52
CA LEU A 37 4.51 -21.96 6.26
C LEU A 37 5.60 -22.54 5.35
N GLY A 38 6.83 -22.59 5.84
CA GLY A 38 7.97 -23.22 5.18
C GLY A 38 8.75 -22.30 4.26
N ASN A 39 9.87 -22.84 3.79
CA ASN A 39 10.82 -22.15 2.92
C ASN A 39 10.87 -22.82 1.54
N TYR A 40 11.27 -22.05 0.55
CA TYR A 40 11.63 -22.56 -0.77
C TYR A 40 13.15 -22.43 -0.99
N THR A 41 13.69 -23.14 -1.98
CA THR A 41 15.08 -22.96 -2.42
C THR A 41 15.12 -22.11 -3.68
N THR A 42 16.22 -21.40 -3.89
CA THR A 42 16.38 -20.41 -4.99
C THR A 42 16.14 -20.99 -6.39
N ASN A 43 16.42 -22.30 -6.57
CA ASN A 43 16.25 -22.98 -7.87
C ASN A 43 15.01 -23.89 -7.90
N SER A 44 14.07 -23.72 -6.96
CA SER A 44 12.85 -24.53 -6.90
C SER A 44 11.79 -24.05 -7.91
N THR A 45 10.84 -24.93 -8.21
CA THR A 45 9.65 -24.61 -8.99
C THR A 45 8.87 -23.46 -8.34
N TYR A 46 8.78 -23.44 -6.99
CA TYR A 46 8.14 -22.35 -6.25
C TYR A 46 8.82 -21.00 -6.54
N ALA A 47 10.16 -20.93 -6.53
CA ALA A 47 10.89 -19.69 -6.84
C ALA A 47 10.61 -19.20 -8.27
N ALA A 48 10.58 -20.12 -9.25
CA ALA A 48 10.25 -19.78 -10.63
C ALA A 48 8.81 -19.26 -10.76
N ASN A 49 7.85 -19.90 -10.09
CA ASN A 49 6.45 -19.47 -10.06
C ASN A 49 6.27 -18.11 -9.38
N LEU A 50 6.99 -17.85 -8.28
CA LEU A 50 6.96 -16.57 -7.58
C LEU A 50 7.48 -15.43 -8.48
N ASN A 51 8.58 -15.65 -9.20
CA ASN A 51 9.10 -14.69 -10.16
C ASN A 51 8.11 -14.40 -11.29
N HIS A 52 7.41 -15.44 -11.79
CA HIS A 52 6.36 -15.27 -12.80
C HIS A 52 5.21 -14.40 -12.29
N VAL A 53 4.70 -14.70 -11.09
CA VAL A 53 3.63 -13.94 -10.45
C VAL A 53 4.04 -12.48 -10.26
N PHE A 54 5.23 -12.21 -9.75
CA PHE A 54 5.73 -10.85 -9.55
C PHE A 54 5.87 -10.05 -10.85
N SER A 55 6.37 -10.70 -11.90
CA SER A 55 6.44 -10.09 -13.24
C SER A 55 5.04 -9.75 -13.77
N SER A 56 4.04 -10.58 -13.49
CA SER A 56 2.65 -10.32 -13.92
C SER A 56 2.02 -9.13 -13.20
N LEU A 57 2.32 -8.92 -11.91
CA LEU A 57 1.79 -7.79 -11.13
C LEU A 57 2.24 -6.43 -11.68
N SER A 58 3.50 -6.33 -12.11
CA SER A 58 4.07 -5.10 -12.65
C SER A 58 3.72 -4.84 -14.12
N SER A 59 3.43 -5.90 -14.89
CA SER A 59 3.11 -5.81 -16.32
C SER A 59 1.62 -5.70 -16.65
N ASN A 60 0.74 -6.00 -15.69
CA ASN A 60 -0.71 -5.97 -15.91
C ASN A 60 -1.22 -4.53 -16.01
N THR A 61 -1.41 -4.07 -17.26
CA THR A 61 -1.88 -2.71 -17.57
C THR A 61 -3.41 -2.62 -17.73
N ALA A 62 -4.12 -3.75 -17.73
CA ALA A 62 -5.56 -3.79 -18.01
C ALA A 62 -6.43 -3.44 -16.79
N ILE A 63 -5.86 -3.49 -15.59
CA ILE A 63 -6.57 -3.23 -14.33
C ILE A 63 -6.24 -1.81 -13.87
N ASP A 64 -7.25 -0.96 -13.76
CA ASP A 64 -7.11 0.46 -13.38
C ASP A 64 -7.57 0.76 -11.93
N ASN A 65 -8.09 -0.26 -11.22
CA ASN A 65 -8.61 -0.10 -9.86
C ASN A 65 -7.56 -0.22 -8.75
N GLY A 66 -6.28 -0.47 -9.10
CA GLY A 66 -5.19 -0.60 -8.14
C GLY A 66 -5.13 -1.95 -7.41
N PHE A 67 -5.94 -2.94 -7.81
CA PHE A 67 -5.98 -4.28 -7.24
C PHE A 67 -5.54 -5.33 -8.25
N TYR A 68 -4.47 -6.07 -7.93
CA TYR A 68 -3.80 -7.01 -8.85
C TYR A 68 -3.67 -8.38 -8.20
N PRO A 69 -4.72 -9.22 -8.24
CA PRO A 69 -4.61 -10.62 -7.84
C PRO A 69 -3.92 -11.42 -8.94
N SER A 70 -3.01 -12.30 -8.57
CA SER A 70 -2.28 -13.17 -9.51
C SER A 70 -2.01 -14.53 -8.88
N SER A 71 -2.04 -15.59 -9.68
CA SER A 71 -1.57 -16.90 -9.25
C SER A 71 -0.96 -17.67 -10.40
N TYR A 72 0.05 -18.51 -10.10
CA TYR A 72 0.73 -19.31 -11.11
C TYR A 72 1.26 -20.62 -10.55
N GLY A 73 1.34 -21.65 -11.41
CA GLY A 73 1.82 -22.98 -11.07
C GLY A 73 0.72 -23.94 -10.62
N GLN A 74 1.15 -25.11 -10.17
CA GLN A 74 0.31 -26.19 -9.65
C GLN A 74 0.78 -26.59 -8.26
N ASP A 75 -0.10 -27.16 -7.45
CA ASP A 75 0.27 -27.69 -6.14
C ASP A 75 1.34 -28.78 -6.26
N PRO A 76 2.33 -28.86 -5.35
CA PRO A 76 2.48 -28.07 -4.10
C PRO A 76 3.28 -26.76 -4.26
N ASP A 77 3.65 -26.37 -5.48
CA ASP A 77 4.48 -25.19 -5.76
C ASP A 77 3.70 -24.02 -6.34
N LYS A 78 2.37 -24.06 -6.26
CA LYS A 78 1.53 -22.94 -6.69
C LYS A 78 1.75 -21.72 -5.81
N VAL A 79 1.79 -20.54 -6.44
CA VAL A 79 1.94 -19.24 -5.78
C VAL A 79 0.73 -18.38 -6.04
N TYR A 80 0.28 -17.71 -5.01
CA TYR A 80 -0.76 -16.68 -5.06
C TYR A 80 -0.14 -15.36 -4.61
N ALA A 81 -0.53 -14.26 -5.22
CA ALA A 81 -0.12 -12.93 -4.77
C ALA A 81 -1.22 -11.90 -4.97
N ILE A 82 -1.20 -10.89 -4.11
CA ILE A 82 -2.05 -9.71 -4.17
C ILE A 82 -1.15 -8.48 -4.13
N GLY A 83 -1.24 -7.64 -5.16
CA GLY A 83 -0.78 -6.27 -5.15
C GLY A 83 -1.97 -5.34 -4.94
N LEU A 84 -1.93 -4.48 -3.94
CA LEU A 84 -2.94 -3.46 -3.68
C LEU A 84 -2.29 -2.09 -3.59
N CYS A 85 -2.65 -1.19 -4.47
CA CYS A 85 -2.24 0.21 -4.39
C CYS A 85 -3.29 1.05 -3.65
N ARG A 86 -2.86 2.14 -3.05
CA ARG A 86 -3.79 3.12 -2.51
C ARG A 86 -4.76 3.59 -3.59
N GLY A 87 -6.04 3.64 -3.25
CA GLY A 87 -7.10 3.93 -4.19
C GLY A 87 -7.06 5.35 -4.80
N ASP A 88 -6.29 6.28 -4.22
CA ASP A 88 -6.12 7.66 -4.67
C ASP A 88 -4.92 7.87 -5.61
N LEU A 89 -4.21 6.80 -6.01
CA LEU A 89 -3.02 6.89 -6.85
C LEU A 89 -3.33 6.60 -8.32
N ASN A 90 -2.52 7.18 -9.21
CA ASN A 90 -2.53 6.83 -10.62
C ASN A 90 -1.78 5.51 -10.88
N GLN A 91 -1.99 4.94 -12.08
CA GLN A 91 -1.44 3.65 -12.46
C GLN A 91 0.09 3.61 -12.46
N ASP A 92 0.78 4.70 -12.86
CA ASP A 92 2.23 4.71 -12.97
C ASP A 92 2.89 4.66 -11.59
N VAL A 93 2.38 5.44 -10.63
CA VAL A 93 2.85 5.39 -9.22
C VAL A 93 2.57 4.03 -8.60
N CYS A 94 1.40 3.47 -8.87
CA CYS A 94 1.01 2.13 -8.42
C CYS A 94 1.99 1.07 -8.95
N ARG A 95 2.21 1.05 -10.24
CA ARG A 95 3.07 0.07 -10.93
C ARG A 95 4.52 0.15 -10.45
N SER A 96 5.05 1.38 -10.29
CA SER A 96 6.38 1.58 -9.73
C SER A 96 6.47 1.02 -8.31
N CYS A 97 5.49 1.31 -7.43
CA CYS A 97 5.46 0.79 -6.07
C CYS A 97 5.45 -0.75 -6.04
N LEU A 98 4.59 -1.39 -6.84
CA LEU A 98 4.50 -2.85 -6.88
C LEU A 98 5.80 -3.47 -7.41
N ASN A 99 6.40 -2.93 -8.46
CA ASN A 99 7.67 -3.42 -8.98
C ASN A 99 8.78 -3.37 -7.91
N ASP A 100 8.93 -2.25 -7.24
CA ASP A 100 9.96 -2.07 -6.24
C ASP A 100 9.69 -2.90 -4.97
N SER A 101 8.40 -3.06 -4.61
CA SER A 101 8.00 -3.87 -3.46
C SER A 101 8.29 -5.37 -3.64
N THR A 102 8.27 -5.91 -4.87
CA THR A 102 8.64 -7.30 -5.13
C THR A 102 10.09 -7.59 -4.78
N LEU A 103 11.00 -6.69 -5.18
CA LEU A 103 12.43 -6.80 -4.86
C LEU A 103 12.68 -6.64 -3.35
N ALA A 104 12.04 -5.62 -2.75
CA ALA A 104 12.20 -5.35 -1.33
C ALA A 104 11.70 -6.51 -0.46
N LEU A 105 10.54 -7.09 -0.79
CA LEU A 105 9.93 -8.14 0.04
C LEU A 105 10.73 -9.45 0.01
N ILE A 106 11.32 -9.82 -1.13
CA ILE A 106 12.23 -10.98 -1.21
C ILE A 106 13.49 -10.77 -0.35
N GLN A 107 14.02 -9.54 -0.31
CA GLN A 107 15.19 -9.23 0.51
C GLN A 107 14.85 -9.23 2.01
N LEU A 108 13.67 -8.74 2.38
CA LEU A 108 13.20 -8.67 3.77
C LEU A 108 12.79 -10.05 4.32
N CYS A 109 12.20 -10.91 3.48
CA CYS A 109 11.72 -12.25 3.83
C CYS A 109 12.35 -13.31 2.91
N PRO A 110 13.67 -13.55 3.01
CA PRO A 110 14.36 -14.46 2.09
C PRO A 110 13.84 -15.88 2.22
N ASN A 111 13.55 -16.50 1.07
CA ASN A 111 13.14 -17.89 0.94
C ASN A 111 11.82 -18.28 1.62
N GLN A 112 11.03 -17.34 2.11
CA GLN A 112 9.74 -17.63 2.75
C GLN A 112 8.67 -17.96 1.71
N LYS A 113 7.81 -18.96 1.98
CA LYS A 113 6.66 -19.28 1.12
C LYS A 113 5.47 -18.34 1.31
N GLU A 114 5.47 -17.55 2.38
CA GLU A 114 4.52 -16.47 2.56
C GLU A 114 5.18 -15.24 3.18
N ALA A 115 4.85 -14.08 2.66
CA ALA A 115 5.20 -12.79 3.24
C ALA A 115 4.21 -11.70 2.82
N ILE A 116 4.12 -10.66 3.64
CA ILE A 116 3.43 -9.43 3.34
C ILE A 116 4.31 -8.23 3.64
N GLY A 117 4.29 -7.23 2.75
CA GLY A 117 4.96 -5.94 2.93
C GLY A 117 3.99 -4.78 2.70
N TRP A 118 3.97 -3.83 3.62
CA TRP A 118 3.22 -2.58 3.51
C TRP A 118 4.17 -1.43 3.22
N PHE A 119 3.85 -0.70 2.16
CA PHE A 119 4.58 0.48 1.69
C PHE A 119 3.65 1.69 1.68
N ASP A 120 4.16 2.89 1.54
CA ASP A 120 3.33 4.10 1.58
C ASP A 120 2.27 4.14 0.48
N ASN A 121 2.59 3.60 -0.68
CA ASN A 121 1.76 3.64 -1.87
C ASN A 121 1.11 2.29 -2.25
N CYS A 122 1.60 1.17 -1.72
CA CYS A 122 1.06 -0.16 -2.05
C CYS A 122 1.30 -1.18 -0.93
N THR A 123 0.57 -2.28 -1.01
CA THR A 123 0.79 -3.51 -0.23
C THR A 123 1.05 -4.64 -1.20
N LEU A 124 2.02 -5.50 -0.88
CA LEU A 124 2.30 -6.73 -1.60
C LEU A 124 2.24 -7.91 -0.64
N ARG A 125 1.43 -8.90 -0.96
CA ARG A 125 1.36 -10.19 -0.26
C ARG A 125 1.57 -11.33 -1.26
N PHE A 126 2.30 -12.36 -0.87
CA PHE A 126 2.32 -13.64 -1.58
C PHE A 126 2.24 -14.81 -0.61
N SER A 127 1.71 -15.95 -1.08
CA SER A 127 1.52 -17.14 -0.27
C SER A 127 1.51 -18.41 -1.14
N ASN A 128 1.70 -19.58 -0.50
CA ASN A 128 1.51 -20.89 -1.09
C ASN A 128 0.06 -21.40 -0.99
N HIS A 129 -0.84 -20.62 -0.44
CA HIS A 129 -2.29 -20.88 -0.41
C HIS A 129 -3.06 -19.64 -0.86
N SER A 130 -4.32 -19.85 -1.29
CA SER A 130 -5.18 -18.74 -1.73
C SER A 130 -5.55 -17.85 -0.56
N THR A 131 -5.34 -16.54 -0.74
CA THR A 131 -5.75 -15.48 0.20
C THR A 131 -6.80 -14.57 -0.42
N PHE A 132 -7.34 -14.94 -1.59
CA PHE A 132 -8.34 -14.14 -2.31
C PHE A 132 -9.69 -14.22 -1.61
N GLY A 133 -10.33 -13.07 -1.41
CA GLY A 133 -11.62 -12.94 -0.74
C GLY A 133 -11.61 -13.31 0.74
N SER A 134 -10.42 -13.45 1.35
CA SER A 134 -10.26 -13.71 2.78
C SER A 134 -10.31 -12.41 3.56
N GLU A 135 -11.08 -12.39 4.64
CA GLU A 135 -11.04 -11.34 5.66
C GLU A 135 -9.96 -11.66 6.68
N ASP A 136 -8.71 -11.29 6.36
CA ASP A 136 -7.55 -11.54 7.22
C ASP A 136 -7.20 -10.24 8.00
N ASP A 137 -7.16 -10.34 9.31
CA ASP A 137 -6.84 -9.26 10.24
C ASP A 137 -5.44 -9.38 10.87
N ILE A 138 -4.78 -10.51 10.69
CA ILE A 138 -3.41 -10.80 11.13
C ILE A 138 -2.57 -11.31 9.94
N PRO A 139 -1.26 -10.98 9.90
CA PRO A 139 -0.56 -10.08 10.82
C PRO A 139 -1.01 -8.62 10.65
N SER A 140 -0.81 -7.80 11.70
CA SER A 140 -1.11 -6.37 11.65
C SER A 140 0.15 -5.51 11.81
N CYS A 141 0.07 -4.30 11.30
CA CYS A 141 1.12 -3.30 11.40
C CYS A 141 0.52 -1.93 11.70
N TYR A 142 1.11 -1.22 12.64
CA TYR A 142 0.71 0.15 12.95
C TYR A 142 1.92 1.07 13.02
N ARG A 143 1.69 2.35 12.69
CA ARG A 143 2.65 3.45 12.79
C ARG A 143 1.90 4.71 13.21
N TYR A 144 2.54 5.54 14.01
CA TYR A 144 2.01 6.86 14.41
C TYR A 144 3.07 7.93 14.17
N ASN A 145 2.65 9.17 13.96
CA ASN A 145 3.58 10.29 13.89
C ASN A 145 4.04 10.68 15.31
N ARG A 146 5.13 11.44 15.40
CA ARG A 146 5.70 11.84 16.69
C ARG A 146 4.97 13.01 17.34
N ASN A 147 4.12 13.72 16.59
CA ASN A 147 3.41 14.89 17.08
C ASN A 147 2.32 14.46 18.05
N ASN A 148 2.31 15.07 19.24
CA ASN A 148 1.24 14.86 20.22
C ASN A 148 0.18 15.96 20.07
N VAL A 149 -1.05 15.62 20.43
CA VAL A 149 -2.18 16.57 20.51
C VAL A 149 -2.43 16.94 21.98
N SER A 150 -2.92 18.15 22.22
CA SER A 150 -3.19 18.64 23.57
C SER A 150 -4.53 18.12 24.13
N ASP A 151 -5.59 18.11 23.32
CA ASP A 151 -6.89 17.55 23.67
C ASP A 151 -6.98 16.10 23.15
N VAL A 152 -6.47 15.16 23.94
CA VAL A 152 -6.39 13.74 23.57
C VAL A 152 -7.78 13.14 23.34
N ASP A 153 -8.74 13.43 24.23
CA ASP A 153 -10.08 12.84 24.18
C ASP A 153 -10.91 13.42 23.03
N GLY A 154 -10.89 14.74 22.88
CA GLY A 154 -11.60 15.41 21.79
C GLY A 154 -11.04 15.02 20.43
N TYR A 155 -9.72 14.96 20.30
CA TYR A 155 -9.06 14.55 19.07
C TYR A 155 -9.35 13.07 18.72
N GLY A 156 -9.26 12.17 19.71
CA GLY A 156 -9.59 10.76 19.51
C GLY A 156 -11.03 10.54 19.03
N LYS A 157 -12.00 11.28 19.60
CA LYS A 157 -13.41 11.27 19.15
C LYS A 157 -13.55 11.80 17.72
N ALA A 158 -12.84 12.88 17.37
CA ALA A 158 -12.86 13.44 16.01
C ALA A 158 -12.28 12.45 14.97
N VAL A 159 -11.15 11.80 15.28
CA VAL A 159 -10.56 10.77 14.43
C VAL A 159 -11.52 9.59 14.25
N LYS A 160 -12.09 9.07 15.34
CA LYS A 160 -13.04 7.95 15.26
C LYS A 160 -14.26 8.32 14.42
N SER A 161 -14.87 9.48 14.65
CA SER A 161 -16.01 9.97 13.87
C SER A 161 -15.67 10.11 12.39
N LEU A 162 -14.45 10.60 12.06
CA LEU A 162 -13.99 10.70 10.69
C LEU A 162 -13.89 9.31 10.04
N LEU A 163 -13.22 8.36 10.68
CA LEU A 163 -13.06 7.00 10.15
C LEU A 163 -14.42 6.30 9.99
N ASP A 164 -15.27 6.32 11.02
CA ASP A 164 -16.61 5.70 10.98
C ASP A 164 -17.45 6.28 9.82
N SER A 165 -17.32 7.57 9.54
CA SER A 165 -18.05 8.22 8.44
C SER A 165 -17.62 7.77 7.04
N MET A 166 -16.51 7.03 6.91
CA MET A 166 -15.96 6.56 5.63
C MET A 166 -16.13 5.05 5.42
N ILE A 167 -16.40 4.29 6.47
CA ILE A 167 -16.44 2.81 6.40
C ILE A 167 -17.49 2.33 5.40
N SER A 168 -18.74 2.76 5.54
CA SER A 168 -19.82 2.37 4.62
C SER A 168 -19.58 2.85 3.19
N GLU A 169 -19.02 4.06 3.01
CA GLU A 169 -18.68 4.60 1.70
C GLU A 169 -17.62 3.74 1.02
N ALA A 170 -16.55 3.37 1.74
CA ALA A 170 -15.51 2.50 1.22
C ALA A 170 -16.06 1.10 0.90
N ALA A 171 -16.81 0.50 1.81
CA ALA A 171 -17.31 -0.86 1.68
C ALA A 171 -18.29 -1.03 0.50
N SER A 172 -19.12 -0.04 0.22
CA SER A 172 -20.07 -0.06 -0.91
C SER A 172 -19.45 0.31 -2.25
N SER A 173 -18.26 0.95 -2.25
CA SER A 173 -17.58 1.33 -3.49
C SER A 173 -16.92 0.14 -4.19
N ASN A 174 -16.85 0.16 -5.52
CA ASN A 174 -16.19 -0.89 -6.30
C ASN A 174 -14.67 -0.95 -6.04
N ARG A 175 -14.06 0.18 -5.69
CA ARG A 175 -12.63 0.29 -5.40
C ARG A 175 -12.30 0.10 -3.91
N LYS A 176 -13.34 -0.09 -3.09
CA LYS A 176 -13.24 -0.35 -1.65
C LYS A 176 -12.38 0.66 -0.88
N PHE A 177 -12.39 1.95 -1.26
CA PHE A 177 -11.72 2.98 -0.49
C PHE A 177 -12.54 4.27 -0.40
N ALA A 178 -12.28 5.06 0.64
CA ALA A 178 -12.81 6.41 0.81
C ALA A 178 -11.76 7.34 1.43
N THR A 179 -11.86 8.63 1.12
CA THR A 179 -11.06 9.69 1.73
C THR A 179 -11.96 10.82 2.18
N LYS A 180 -11.68 11.41 3.33
CA LYS A 180 -12.46 12.52 3.85
C LYS A 180 -11.59 13.52 4.61
N THR A 181 -12.06 14.76 4.67
CA THR A 181 -11.46 15.80 5.49
C THR A 181 -12.47 16.24 6.55
N SER A 182 -12.01 16.45 7.77
CA SER A 182 -12.76 16.96 8.90
C SER A 182 -11.97 18.05 9.62
N VAL A 183 -12.47 18.54 10.72
CA VAL A 183 -11.83 19.53 11.57
C VAL A 183 -11.63 18.91 12.96
N ALA A 184 -10.42 19.01 13.50
CA ALA A 184 -10.10 18.62 14.86
C ALA A 184 -10.54 19.70 15.87
N PRO A 185 -10.58 19.38 17.19
CA PRO A 185 -11.02 20.34 18.23
C PRO A 185 -10.21 21.64 18.28
N ASP A 186 -8.93 21.59 17.90
CA ASP A 186 -8.02 22.75 17.79
C ASP A 186 -8.17 23.54 16.49
N LEU A 187 -9.23 23.25 15.72
CA LEU A 187 -9.54 23.84 14.40
C LEU A 187 -8.54 23.45 13.30
N SER A 188 -7.58 22.59 13.56
CA SER A 188 -6.71 22.04 12.50
C SER A 188 -7.49 21.11 11.58
N LYS A 189 -7.02 20.97 10.33
CA LYS A 189 -7.60 20.01 9.39
C LYS A 189 -7.19 18.59 9.79
N LEU A 190 -8.14 17.68 9.69
CA LEU A 190 -7.94 16.26 9.90
C LEU A 190 -8.28 15.52 8.59
N TYR A 191 -7.32 14.76 8.08
CA TYR A 191 -7.44 14.00 6.84
C TYR A 191 -7.55 12.53 7.16
N GLY A 192 -8.50 11.82 6.54
CA GLY A 192 -8.75 10.40 6.72
C GLY A 192 -8.75 9.64 5.42
N PHE A 193 -8.30 8.41 5.48
CA PHE A 193 -8.30 7.43 4.40
C PHE A 193 -8.61 6.05 4.98
N VAL A 194 -9.49 5.30 4.33
CA VAL A 194 -9.79 3.89 4.63
C VAL A 194 -9.82 3.10 3.32
N GLN A 195 -9.36 1.84 3.35
CA GLN A 195 -9.36 0.97 2.18
C GLN A 195 -9.42 -0.50 2.57
N CYS A 196 -10.15 -1.30 1.79
CA CYS A 196 -10.09 -2.76 1.80
C CYS A 196 -9.52 -3.29 0.48
N THR A 197 -9.14 -4.58 0.45
CA THR A 197 -8.93 -5.29 -0.81
C THR A 197 -10.25 -5.39 -1.57
N PRO A 198 -10.30 -5.06 -2.87
CA PRO A 198 -11.55 -5.03 -3.65
C PRO A 198 -12.27 -6.37 -3.83
N ASP A 199 -11.62 -7.48 -3.54
CA ASP A 199 -12.19 -8.83 -3.57
C ASP A 199 -13.05 -9.18 -2.34
N LEU A 200 -13.07 -8.32 -1.31
CA LEU A 200 -13.96 -8.48 -0.17
C LEU A 200 -15.41 -8.08 -0.52
N SER A 201 -16.37 -8.77 0.04
CA SER A 201 -17.76 -8.32 0.07
C SER A 201 -17.90 -7.01 0.85
N GLU A 202 -19.03 -6.33 0.69
CA GLU A 202 -19.34 -5.12 1.47
C GLU A 202 -19.30 -5.38 2.98
N GLN A 203 -19.92 -6.49 3.41
CA GLN A 203 -19.94 -6.85 4.83
C GLN A 203 -18.55 -7.16 5.39
N GLN A 204 -17.71 -7.90 4.66
CA GLN A 204 -16.35 -8.20 5.08
C GLN A 204 -15.49 -6.93 5.18
N CYS A 205 -15.63 -6.00 4.22
CA CYS A 205 -14.92 -4.73 4.28
C CYS A 205 -15.37 -3.88 5.47
N ASN A 206 -16.68 -3.79 5.74
CA ASN A 206 -17.20 -3.11 6.93
C ASN A 206 -16.60 -3.71 8.21
N ASN A 207 -16.71 -5.03 8.38
CA ASN A 207 -16.19 -5.73 9.56
C ASN A 207 -14.70 -5.47 9.78
N CYS A 208 -13.89 -5.61 8.72
CA CYS A 208 -12.44 -5.40 8.78
C CYS A 208 -12.10 -3.96 9.21
N LEU A 209 -12.74 -2.96 8.62
CA LEU A 209 -12.49 -1.55 8.95
C LEU A 209 -13.00 -1.18 10.35
N GLU A 210 -14.15 -1.69 10.79
CA GLU A 210 -14.67 -1.50 12.15
C GLU A 210 -13.73 -2.11 13.19
N MET A 211 -13.31 -3.37 12.99
CA MET A 211 -12.35 -4.05 13.85
C MET A 211 -11.02 -3.29 13.90
N THR A 212 -10.49 -2.89 12.75
CA THR A 212 -9.22 -2.17 12.64
C THR A 212 -9.31 -0.80 13.33
N SER A 213 -10.40 -0.04 13.14
CA SER A 213 -10.59 1.27 13.77
C SER A 213 -10.80 1.18 15.28
N SER A 214 -11.33 0.06 15.80
CA SER A 214 -11.48 -0.18 17.24
C SER A 214 -10.14 -0.25 17.96
N GLN A 215 -9.04 -0.52 17.25
CA GLN A 215 -7.68 -0.57 17.80
C GLN A 215 -7.05 0.81 18.05
N LEU A 216 -7.67 1.89 17.55
CA LEU A 216 -7.17 3.27 17.69
C LEU A 216 -6.76 3.62 19.15
N PRO A 217 -7.58 3.36 20.18
CA PRO A 217 -7.22 3.70 21.53
C PRO A 217 -5.96 2.99 22.05
N LEU A 218 -5.61 1.84 21.47
CA LEU A 218 -4.44 1.07 21.93
C LEU A 218 -3.13 1.59 21.34
N TYR A 219 -3.16 2.15 20.11
CA TYR A 219 -1.93 2.40 19.36
C TYR A 219 -1.67 3.85 19.00
N SER A 220 -2.66 4.75 19.11
CA SER A 220 -2.52 6.13 18.65
C SER A 220 -3.03 7.18 19.64
N ILE A 221 -3.18 6.83 20.94
CA ILE A 221 -3.61 7.79 21.98
C ILE A 221 -2.71 9.02 21.97
N GLY A 222 -3.33 10.19 21.81
CA GLY A 222 -2.65 11.48 21.86
C GLY A 222 -1.73 11.78 20.68
N LYS A 223 -1.80 11.00 19.58
CA LYS A 223 -0.98 11.20 18.39
C LYS A 223 -1.76 11.95 17.30
N GLY A 224 -1.11 12.93 16.68
CA GLY A 224 -1.70 13.74 15.61
C GLY A 224 -1.83 13.03 14.25
N GLY A 225 -1.33 11.80 14.13
CA GLY A 225 -1.49 10.96 12.94
C GLY A 225 -1.17 9.51 13.22
N GLY A 226 -1.82 8.62 12.46
CA GLY A 226 -1.65 7.18 12.61
C GLY A 226 -2.04 6.41 11.35
N ARG A 227 -1.46 5.22 11.22
CA ARG A 227 -1.74 4.25 10.16
C ARG A 227 -1.85 2.87 10.76
N PHE A 228 -2.85 2.14 10.36
CA PHE A 228 -3.06 0.76 10.76
C PHE A 228 -3.31 -0.09 9.51
N TYR A 229 -2.63 -1.22 9.43
CA TYR A 229 -2.68 -2.13 8.30
C TYR A 229 -2.95 -3.55 8.77
N THR A 230 -3.85 -4.23 8.09
CA THR A 230 -4.00 -5.68 8.08
C THR A 230 -3.80 -6.20 6.65
N PRO A 231 -3.78 -7.50 6.40
CA PRO A 231 -3.72 -8.02 5.03
C PRO A 231 -4.89 -7.58 4.16
N SER A 232 -6.08 -7.39 4.75
CA SER A 232 -7.34 -7.18 4.04
C SER A 232 -7.86 -5.75 4.06
N CYS A 233 -7.47 -4.93 5.05
CA CYS A 233 -7.88 -3.53 5.12
C CYS A 233 -6.87 -2.64 5.84
N ASN A 234 -7.02 -1.35 5.66
CA ASN A 234 -6.16 -0.36 6.31
C ASN A 234 -6.86 0.97 6.47
N PHE A 235 -6.36 1.77 7.41
CA PHE A 235 -6.72 3.18 7.51
C PHE A 235 -5.49 4.05 7.79
N ARG A 236 -5.62 5.32 7.46
CA ARG A 236 -4.68 6.39 7.84
C ARG A 236 -5.44 7.65 8.21
N PHE A 237 -4.97 8.33 9.23
CA PHE A 237 -5.36 9.71 9.54
C PHE A 237 -4.13 10.57 9.79
N ASP A 238 -4.20 11.86 9.48
CA ASP A 238 -3.11 12.81 9.72
C ASP A 238 -3.62 14.25 9.73
N THR A 239 -2.83 15.18 10.28
CA THR A 239 -3.10 16.62 10.26
C THR A 239 -2.60 17.30 8.98
N TYR A 240 -1.90 16.59 8.12
CA TYR A 240 -1.48 17.08 6.79
C TYR A 240 -2.08 16.24 5.67
N LEU A 241 -2.27 16.87 4.51
CA LEU A 241 -2.80 16.20 3.33
C LEU A 241 -1.80 15.17 2.80
N PHE A 242 -2.22 13.91 2.68
CA PHE A 242 -1.39 12.80 2.20
C PHE A 242 -2.01 12.00 1.06
N PHE A 243 -3.21 12.37 0.61
CA PHE A 243 -3.90 11.72 -0.50
C PHE A 243 -4.23 12.72 -1.61
N ASN A 244 -4.48 12.21 -2.82
CA ASN A 244 -4.83 13.03 -3.97
C ASN A 244 -6.33 13.37 -3.95
N LEU A 245 -6.65 14.68 -3.97
CA LEU A 245 -8.04 15.17 -3.99
C LEU A 245 -8.68 15.08 -5.38
N GLU A 246 -7.90 15.06 -6.47
CA GLU A 246 -8.41 15.15 -7.84
C GLU A 246 -9.03 13.84 -8.35
N LEU A 247 -8.65 12.69 -7.82
CA LEU A 247 -9.16 11.39 -8.26
C LEU A 247 -10.49 10.98 -7.63
N LYS A 248 -11.13 11.85 -6.85
CA LYS A 248 -12.46 11.58 -6.25
C LYS A 248 -13.62 11.53 -7.25
N HIS A 249 -13.46 12.13 -8.44
CA HIS A 249 -14.49 12.16 -9.47
C HIS A 249 -13.87 11.73 -10.82
N PRO A 250 -14.14 10.52 -11.32
CA PRO A 250 -14.00 10.29 -12.73
C PRO A 250 -14.96 11.27 -13.41
N CYS A 251 -14.42 12.23 -14.17
CA CYS A 251 -15.24 13.06 -15.05
C CYS A 251 -15.99 12.11 -15.98
N HIS A 252 -17.31 11.95 -15.76
CA HIS A 252 -18.21 11.46 -16.78
C HIS A 252 -18.22 12.50 -17.92
N HIS A 253 -17.33 12.34 -18.89
CA HIS A 253 -17.51 12.98 -20.18
C HIS A 253 -18.68 12.25 -20.86
N HIS A 254 -19.80 12.96 -20.97
CA HIS A 254 -20.93 12.65 -21.87
C HIS A 254 -20.51 12.85 -23.32
#